data_fe643dafd72799d2d4c2306026ee453b
#
_entry.id   fe643dafd72799d2d4c2306026ee453b
#
_cell.length_a   1.000
_cell.length_b   1.000
_cell.length_c   1.000
_cell.angle_alpha   90.00
_cell.angle_beta   90.00
_cell.angle_gamma   90.00
#
_symmetry.space_group_name_H-M   'P 1'
#
loop_
_entity.id
_entity.type
_entity.pdbx_description
1 polymer ?
#
loop_
_entity_poly.entity_id
_entity_poly.type
_entity_poly.pdbx_seq_one_letter_code
_entity_poly.pdbx_strand_id
1 'polypeptide(L)'
;MEYSEAFDGAKATLKIWPDGKMPGEKANGPEHAGDPANDVLRISGVSEPALYLYPAQNATKPAPCMIVCPGGGYSILAWNLEGTEIAEFLAANGMTAVILKYRCPNNRAGAFQDAQRAIRQVRAHAAEWGINPNCVGIMGFSAGGHLTVRATCKFNEQSYAPIDDIDKLSARPDFAVPVYPAYLEKDGQVSPELLPLENFPPMLFIHNADDTHWVPSSRVFTKAACEAGFDCTFRHYTDGGHGYGLRSKKAVKDWGRAMIFWFKEKRYLP
;
A
#
# COMPACT_ATOMS: atom_id res chain seq x y z
N MET A 1 23.29 -8.30 -3.72
CA MET A 1 22.03 -8.96 -4.14
C MET A 1 21.78 -8.57 -5.58
N GLU A 2 21.68 -9.50 -6.49
CA GLU A 2 21.34 -9.19 -7.88
C GLU A 2 19.88 -8.70 -7.97
N TYR A 3 19.57 -7.91 -9.01
CA TYR A 3 18.21 -7.38 -9.20
C TYR A 3 17.15 -8.49 -9.25
N SER A 4 17.48 -9.64 -9.86
CA SER A 4 16.62 -10.84 -9.94
C SER A 4 16.26 -11.41 -8.56
N GLU A 5 17.19 -11.40 -7.61
CA GLU A 5 16.99 -11.92 -6.24
C GLU A 5 16.01 -11.06 -5.41
N ALA A 6 15.79 -9.79 -5.81
CA ALA A 6 14.84 -8.89 -5.13
C ALA A 6 13.40 -9.40 -5.17
N PHE A 7 13.07 -10.26 -6.13
CA PHE A 7 11.71 -10.73 -6.39
C PHE A 7 11.49 -12.21 -6.02
N ASP A 8 12.51 -12.83 -5.41
CA ASP A 8 12.39 -14.18 -4.89
C ASP A 8 11.33 -14.27 -3.78
N GLY A 9 10.59 -15.38 -3.78
CA GLY A 9 9.50 -15.64 -2.81
C GLY A 9 8.09 -15.32 -3.33
N ALA A 10 7.93 -14.50 -4.36
CA ALA A 10 6.62 -14.32 -5.00
C ALA A 10 6.24 -15.59 -5.82
N LYS A 11 4.97 -16.01 -5.70
CA LYS A 11 4.45 -17.18 -6.45
C LYS A 11 4.05 -16.86 -7.87
N ALA A 12 3.75 -15.60 -8.16
CA ALA A 12 3.43 -15.09 -9.48
C ALA A 12 3.75 -13.60 -9.57
N THR A 13 4.04 -13.14 -10.78
CA THR A 13 4.26 -11.73 -11.10
C THR A 13 3.34 -11.35 -12.25
N LEU A 14 2.67 -10.19 -12.15
CA LEU A 14 1.76 -9.68 -13.17
C LEU A 14 2.09 -8.22 -13.51
N LYS A 15 2.44 -7.92 -14.77
CA LYS A 15 2.45 -6.53 -15.27
C LYS A 15 1.02 -5.96 -15.21
N ILE A 16 0.85 -4.79 -14.60
CA ILE A 16 -0.51 -4.25 -14.42
C ILE A 16 -1.07 -3.56 -15.67
N TRP A 17 -0.20 -3.11 -16.57
CA TRP A 17 -0.56 -2.46 -17.82
C TRP A 17 -0.25 -3.34 -19.02
N PRO A 18 -1.17 -3.47 -19.99
CA PRO A 18 -0.87 -4.11 -21.26
C PRO A 18 0.28 -3.38 -21.99
N ASP A 19 1.05 -4.10 -22.77
CA ASP A 19 2.19 -3.55 -23.49
C ASP A 19 1.79 -2.33 -24.33
N GLY A 20 2.53 -1.23 -24.18
CA GLY A 20 2.29 0.02 -24.87
C GLY A 20 1.07 0.83 -24.45
N LYS A 21 0.30 0.38 -23.45
CA LYS A 21 -0.95 1.05 -23.00
C LYS A 21 -0.86 1.69 -21.61
N MET A 22 0.31 1.69 -20.97
CA MET A 22 0.48 2.36 -19.69
C MET A 22 0.25 3.88 -19.85
N PRO A 23 -0.66 4.50 -19.07
CA PRO A 23 -0.94 5.92 -19.16
C PRO A 23 0.19 6.76 -18.54
N GLY A 24 0.37 7.98 -19.03
CA GLY A 24 1.35 8.92 -18.49
C GLY A 24 2.81 8.56 -18.82
N GLU A 25 3.74 9.13 -18.07
CA GLU A 25 5.16 8.99 -18.32
C GLU A 25 5.76 7.74 -17.69
N LYS A 26 6.77 7.17 -18.34
CA LYS A 26 7.67 6.16 -17.78
C LYS A 26 8.75 6.84 -16.97
N ALA A 27 9.37 6.08 -16.05
CA ALA A 27 10.59 6.55 -15.40
C ALA A 27 11.72 6.76 -16.42
N ASN A 28 12.52 7.78 -16.19
CA ASN A 28 13.73 8.02 -16.98
C ASN A 28 14.86 7.11 -16.48
N GLY A 29 15.41 6.30 -17.37
CA GLY A 29 16.52 5.39 -17.08
C GLY A 29 16.06 3.95 -16.76
N PRO A 30 17.04 3.04 -16.63
CA PRO A 30 16.76 1.64 -16.36
C PRO A 30 16.31 1.44 -14.92
N GLU A 31 15.39 0.50 -14.71
CA GLU A 31 15.01 0.00 -13.39
C GLU A 31 16.21 -0.73 -12.77
N HIS A 32 16.50 -0.42 -11.52
CA HIS A 32 17.63 -1.01 -10.80
C HIS A 32 17.34 -1.15 -9.30
N ALA A 33 17.97 -2.14 -8.68
CA ALA A 33 18.09 -2.24 -7.24
C ALA A 33 19.38 -1.53 -6.81
N GLY A 34 19.26 -0.56 -5.93
CA GLY A 34 20.41 0.13 -5.31
C GLY A 34 21.13 -0.76 -4.30
N ASP A 35 22.33 -0.33 -3.88
CA ASP A 35 23.07 -0.96 -2.81
C ASP A 35 22.18 -1.10 -1.55
N PRO A 36 22.10 -2.30 -0.93
CA PRO A 36 21.30 -2.53 0.26
C PRO A 36 21.93 -1.93 1.53
N ALA A 37 22.19 -0.62 1.52
CA ALA A 37 22.64 0.07 2.72
C ALA A 37 21.67 -0.17 3.87
N ASN A 38 22.18 -0.60 5.03
CA ASN A 38 21.41 -0.95 6.23
C ASN A 38 20.36 -2.07 5.99
N ASP A 39 20.67 -3.06 5.18
CA ASP A 39 19.80 -4.21 4.83
C ASP A 39 18.46 -3.81 4.20
N VAL A 40 18.35 -2.62 3.63
CA VAL A 40 17.16 -2.19 2.91
C VAL A 40 17.42 -2.19 1.40
N LEU A 41 16.77 -3.10 0.69
CA LEU A 41 16.81 -3.13 -0.77
C LEU A 41 15.94 -2.00 -1.33
N ARG A 42 16.55 -1.13 -2.14
CA ARG A 42 15.91 0.04 -2.74
C ARG A 42 15.77 -0.14 -4.24
N ILE A 43 14.54 -0.21 -4.74
CA ILE A 43 14.26 -0.27 -6.18
C ILE A 43 13.94 1.14 -6.67
N SER A 44 14.53 1.54 -7.79
CA SER A 44 14.28 2.83 -8.46
C SER A 44 14.21 2.65 -9.98
N GLY A 45 13.76 3.70 -10.69
CA GLY A 45 13.62 3.65 -12.14
C GLY A 45 12.47 2.75 -12.60
N VAL A 46 11.43 2.56 -11.76
CA VAL A 46 10.30 1.69 -12.10
C VAL A 46 9.53 2.25 -13.29
N SER A 47 9.74 1.66 -14.45
CA SER A 47 9.08 1.98 -15.72
C SER A 47 8.04 0.95 -16.13
N GLU A 48 8.07 -0.25 -15.53
CA GLU A 48 7.11 -1.33 -15.72
C GLU A 48 6.48 -1.74 -14.37
N PRO A 49 5.38 -1.09 -13.97
CA PRO A 49 4.67 -1.45 -12.73
C PRO A 49 4.15 -2.88 -12.77
N ALA A 50 4.28 -3.58 -11.65
CA ALA A 50 3.90 -4.97 -11.55
C ALA A 50 3.39 -5.34 -10.15
N LEU A 51 2.64 -6.44 -10.07
CA LEU A 51 2.17 -7.08 -8.85
C LEU A 51 3.00 -8.33 -8.57
N TYR A 52 3.33 -8.55 -7.31
CA TYR A 52 4.04 -9.73 -6.82
C TYR A 52 3.17 -10.44 -5.78
N LEU A 53 2.71 -11.64 -6.10
CA LEU A 53 1.72 -12.40 -5.33
C LEU A 53 2.37 -13.26 -4.25
N TYR A 54 1.89 -13.14 -3.02
CA TYR A 54 2.20 -13.99 -1.86
C TYR A 54 0.89 -14.58 -1.31
N PRO A 55 0.52 -15.82 -1.70
CA PRO A 55 -0.74 -16.42 -1.28
C PRO A 55 -0.81 -16.64 0.21
N ALA A 56 -2.02 -16.48 0.79
CA ALA A 56 -2.29 -16.83 2.17
C ALA A 56 -1.91 -18.28 2.47
N GLN A 57 -1.17 -18.50 3.57
CA GLN A 57 -0.83 -19.84 4.02
C GLN A 57 -2.02 -20.49 4.70
N ASN A 58 -2.22 -21.79 4.44
CA ASN A 58 -3.28 -22.61 5.06
C ASN A 58 -4.72 -22.09 4.85
N ALA A 59 -4.97 -21.33 3.82
CA ALA A 59 -6.31 -20.84 3.50
C ALA A 59 -7.19 -21.98 2.97
N THR A 60 -8.33 -22.24 3.62
CA THR A 60 -9.33 -23.23 3.21
C THR A 60 -10.49 -22.63 2.43
N LYS A 61 -10.54 -21.31 2.27
CA LYS A 61 -11.55 -20.51 1.56
C LYS A 61 -10.83 -19.40 0.79
N PRO A 62 -11.50 -18.74 -0.17
CA PRO A 62 -10.96 -17.52 -0.76
C PRO A 62 -10.52 -16.54 0.33
N ALA A 63 -9.22 -16.22 0.35
CA ALA A 63 -8.61 -15.39 1.38
C ALA A 63 -8.89 -13.89 1.15
N PRO A 64 -8.91 -13.05 2.20
CA PRO A 64 -8.80 -11.62 2.01
C PRO A 64 -7.45 -11.28 1.36
N CYS A 65 -7.39 -10.14 0.68
CA CYS A 65 -6.16 -9.69 0.03
C CYS A 65 -5.74 -8.30 0.52
N MET A 66 -4.44 -8.11 0.66
CA MET A 66 -3.82 -6.82 0.94
C MET A 66 -2.85 -6.44 -0.17
N ILE A 67 -3.08 -5.30 -0.83
CA ILE A 67 -2.10 -4.69 -1.72
C ILE A 67 -1.13 -3.89 -0.86
N VAL A 68 0.17 -4.16 -0.98
CA VAL A 68 1.23 -3.53 -0.19
C VAL A 68 1.98 -2.53 -1.05
N CYS A 69 2.01 -1.27 -0.62
CA CYS A 69 2.71 -0.16 -1.29
C CYS A 69 3.94 0.25 -0.45
N PRO A 70 5.15 -0.19 -0.81
CA PRO A 70 6.37 0.21 -0.10
C PRO A 70 6.57 1.72 -0.10
N GLY A 71 7.22 2.27 0.93
CA GLY A 71 7.61 3.68 0.98
C GLY A 71 8.92 3.95 0.25
N GLY A 72 9.43 5.17 0.43
CA GLY A 72 10.69 5.62 -0.19
C GLY A 72 10.58 7.00 -0.82
N GLY A 73 9.71 7.87 -0.30
CA GLY A 73 9.60 9.28 -0.71
C GLY A 73 9.13 9.51 -2.15
N TYR A 74 8.54 8.52 -2.80
CA TYR A 74 8.30 8.47 -4.26
C TYR A 74 9.58 8.55 -5.10
N SER A 75 10.74 8.28 -4.51
CA SER A 75 12.03 8.25 -5.20
C SER A 75 12.52 6.82 -5.40
N ILE A 76 12.24 5.96 -4.45
CA ILE A 76 12.56 4.53 -4.46
C ILE A 76 11.41 3.72 -3.85
N LEU A 77 11.51 2.39 -3.90
CA LEU A 77 10.69 1.48 -3.12
C LEU A 77 11.59 0.75 -2.11
N ALA A 78 11.28 0.84 -0.81
CA ALA A 78 11.95 0.10 0.26
C ALA A 78 11.49 -1.37 0.24
N TRP A 79 11.98 -2.13 -0.75
CA TRP A 79 11.36 -3.32 -1.26
C TRP A 79 11.24 -4.47 -0.26
N ASN A 80 12.33 -4.82 0.42
CA ASN A 80 12.27 -5.91 1.40
C ASN A 80 11.59 -5.44 2.71
N LEU A 81 12.01 -4.32 3.28
CA LEU A 81 11.57 -3.83 4.58
C LEU A 81 10.06 -3.55 4.64
N GLU A 82 9.51 -2.94 3.59
CA GLU A 82 8.13 -2.46 3.51
C GLU A 82 7.31 -3.17 2.41
N GLY A 83 7.92 -4.19 1.79
CA GLY A 83 7.31 -5.04 0.77
C GLY A 83 7.34 -6.51 1.15
N THR A 84 8.45 -7.24 0.87
CA THR A 84 8.49 -8.70 1.01
C THR A 84 8.29 -9.18 2.44
N GLU A 85 8.91 -8.55 3.44
CA GLU A 85 8.72 -8.92 4.86
C GLU A 85 7.27 -8.74 5.31
N ILE A 86 6.61 -7.69 4.83
CA ILE A 86 5.19 -7.43 5.11
C ILE A 86 4.31 -8.47 4.42
N ALA A 87 4.60 -8.79 3.16
CA ALA A 87 3.84 -9.76 2.39
C ALA A 87 3.92 -11.17 3.01
N GLU A 88 5.11 -11.58 3.43
CA GLU A 88 5.33 -12.85 4.14
C GLU A 88 4.59 -12.89 5.48
N PHE A 89 4.65 -11.80 6.26
CA PHE A 89 3.92 -11.67 7.52
C PHE A 89 2.41 -11.80 7.32
N LEU A 90 1.84 -11.12 6.32
CA LEU A 90 0.41 -11.20 6.01
C LEU A 90 0.03 -12.61 5.54
N ALA A 91 0.80 -13.21 4.64
CA ALA A 91 0.58 -14.57 4.14
C ALA A 91 0.59 -15.60 5.27
N ALA A 92 1.54 -15.51 6.20
CA ALA A 92 1.61 -16.37 7.38
C ALA A 92 0.41 -16.20 8.34
N ASN A 93 -0.28 -15.06 8.30
CA ASN A 93 -1.47 -14.78 9.09
C ASN A 93 -2.80 -14.97 8.33
N GLY A 94 -2.77 -15.67 7.19
CA GLY A 94 -3.99 -16.07 6.46
C GLY A 94 -4.57 -15.01 5.51
N MET A 95 -3.78 -13.98 5.16
CA MET A 95 -4.16 -12.95 4.21
C MET A 95 -3.25 -13.00 2.98
N THR A 96 -3.81 -13.16 1.79
CA THR A 96 -3.02 -13.02 0.56
C THR A 96 -2.45 -11.60 0.48
N ALA A 97 -1.16 -11.48 0.21
CA ALA A 97 -0.52 -10.19 0.00
C ALA A 97 -0.08 -10.05 -1.47
N VAL A 98 -0.20 -8.83 -1.98
CA VAL A 98 0.22 -8.48 -3.33
C VAL A 98 1.04 -7.21 -3.27
N ILE A 99 2.34 -7.28 -3.48
CA ILE A 99 3.20 -6.10 -3.46
C ILE A 99 3.04 -5.35 -4.79
N LEU A 100 2.74 -4.07 -4.70
CA LEU A 100 2.70 -3.18 -5.86
C LEU A 100 4.07 -2.49 -6.06
N LYS A 101 4.77 -2.88 -7.12
CA LYS A 101 5.91 -2.14 -7.65
C LYS A 101 5.40 -0.98 -8.50
N TYR A 102 5.14 0.16 -7.88
CA TYR A 102 4.58 1.34 -8.54
C TYR A 102 5.65 2.25 -9.13
N ARG A 103 5.27 3.08 -10.09
CA ARG A 103 6.19 4.01 -10.79
C ARG A 103 6.87 4.99 -9.85
N CYS A 104 8.19 5.02 -9.91
CA CYS A 104 9.08 6.00 -9.28
C CYS A 104 10.37 6.11 -10.12
N PRO A 105 11.18 7.20 -10.01
CA PRO A 105 11.03 8.32 -9.09
C PRO A 105 10.08 9.42 -9.59
N ASN A 106 9.67 10.28 -8.65
CA ASN A 106 8.99 11.56 -8.90
C ASN A 106 7.71 11.49 -9.76
N ASN A 107 7.00 10.37 -9.74
CA ASN A 107 5.79 10.16 -10.53
C ASN A 107 4.57 9.83 -9.64
N ARG A 108 4.12 10.80 -8.81
CA ARG A 108 2.96 10.62 -7.92
C ARG A 108 1.66 10.35 -8.69
N ALA A 109 1.50 10.97 -9.86
CA ALA A 109 0.33 10.74 -10.70
C ALA A 109 0.32 9.31 -11.25
N GLY A 110 1.46 8.86 -11.79
CA GLY A 110 1.61 7.49 -12.27
C GLY A 110 1.45 6.45 -11.15
N ALA A 111 2.03 6.68 -9.98
CA ALA A 111 1.86 5.79 -8.83
C ALA A 111 0.37 5.66 -8.43
N PHE A 112 -0.40 6.76 -8.49
CA PHE A 112 -1.84 6.73 -8.22
C PHE A 112 -2.62 5.93 -9.27
N GLN A 113 -2.30 6.10 -10.55
CA GLN A 113 -2.86 5.28 -11.63
C GLN A 113 -2.55 3.80 -11.43
N ASP A 114 -1.30 3.50 -11.05
CA ASP A 114 -0.85 2.13 -10.77
C ASP A 114 -1.62 1.51 -9.58
N ALA A 115 -1.87 2.27 -8.51
CA ALA A 115 -2.64 1.80 -7.36
C ALA A 115 -4.11 1.49 -7.73
N GLN A 116 -4.77 2.37 -8.48
CA GLN A 116 -6.13 2.11 -8.96
C GLN A 116 -6.18 0.88 -9.86
N ARG A 117 -5.23 0.75 -10.78
CA ARG A 117 -5.14 -0.41 -11.68
C ARG A 117 -4.82 -1.69 -10.92
N ALA A 118 -3.95 -1.63 -9.91
CA ALA A 118 -3.62 -2.77 -9.05
C ALA A 118 -4.85 -3.35 -8.35
N ILE A 119 -5.72 -2.50 -7.77
CA ILE A 119 -6.95 -2.94 -7.11
C ILE A 119 -7.86 -3.65 -8.10
N ARG A 120 -8.02 -3.11 -9.32
CA ARG A 120 -8.80 -3.73 -10.38
C ARG A 120 -8.21 -5.06 -10.85
N GLN A 121 -6.89 -5.13 -11.03
CA GLN A 121 -6.18 -6.37 -11.40
C GLN A 121 -6.36 -7.48 -10.36
N VAL A 122 -6.22 -7.16 -9.07
CA VAL A 122 -6.47 -8.13 -7.98
C VAL A 122 -7.90 -8.67 -8.04
N ARG A 123 -8.89 -7.81 -8.26
CA ARG A 123 -10.29 -8.24 -8.40
C ARG A 123 -10.52 -9.11 -9.65
N ALA A 124 -9.87 -8.76 -10.77
CA ALA A 124 -9.98 -9.54 -12.02
C ALA A 124 -9.40 -10.96 -11.89
N HIS A 125 -8.30 -11.10 -11.17
CA HIS A 125 -7.61 -12.38 -10.95
C HIS A 125 -8.02 -13.08 -9.64
N ALA A 126 -9.05 -12.60 -8.94
CA ALA A 126 -9.42 -13.08 -7.62
C ALA A 126 -9.72 -14.59 -7.60
N ALA A 127 -10.43 -15.10 -8.60
CA ALA A 127 -10.74 -16.53 -8.69
C ALA A 127 -9.47 -17.39 -8.90
N GLU A 128 -8.59 -16.95 -9.78
CA GLU A 128 -7.32 -17.63 -10.08
C GLU A 128 -6.39 -17.66 -8.86
N TRP A 129 -6.34 -16.57 -8.11
CA TRP A 129 -5.43 -16.40 -6.95
C TRP A 129 -6.04 -16.85 -5.62
N GLY A 130 -7.27 -17.40 -5.63
CA GLY A 130 -7.97 -17.82 -4.41
C GLY A 130 -8.29 -16.66 -3.46
N ILE A 131 -8.58 -15.47 -4.02
CA ILE A 131 -8.89 -14.25 -3.28
C ILE A 131 -10.41 -14.03 -3.23
N ASN A 132 -10.90 -13.51 -2.10
CA ASN A 132 -12.24 -12.97 -2.02
C ASN A 132 -12.29 -11.57 -2.67
N PRO A 133 -12.94 -11.38 -3.83
CA PRO A 133 -12.96 -10.10 -4.53
C PRO A 133 -13.68 -8.98 -3.77
N ASN A 134 -14.44 -9.31 -2.73
CA ASN A 134 -15.15 -8.36 -1.85
C ASN A 134 -14.37 -8.08 -0.54
N CYS A 135 -13.11 -8.49 -0.47
CA CYS A 135 -12.24 -8.27 0.69
C CYS A 135 -10.82 -7.96 0.22
N VAL A 136 -10.65 -6.86 -0.51
CA VAL A 136 -9.38 -6.38 -1.08
C VAL A 136 -9.02 -5.06 -0.42
N GLY A 137 -8.03 -5.09 0.47
CA GLY A 137 -7.48 -3.91 1.14
C GLY A 137 -6.23 -3.37 0.44
N ILE A 138 -5.84 -2.17 0.87
CA ILE A 138 -4.59 -1.54 0.47
C ILE A 138 -3.85 -1.03 1.71
N MET A 139 -2.55 -1.25 1.78
CA MET A 139 -1.69 -0.70 2.82
C MET A 139 -0.43 -0.10 2.23
N GLY A 140 0.22 0.77 3.00
CA GLY A 140 1.50 1.31 2.55
C GLY A 140 2.18 2.11 3.64
N PHE A 141 3.44 2.41 3.37
CA PHE A 141 4.40 2.94 4.32
C PHE A 141 4.90 4.31 3.85
N SER A 142 4.96 5.30 4.75
CA SER A 142 5.51 6.62 4.41
C SER A 142 4.85 7.21 3.14
N ALA A 143 5.58 7.40 2.05
CA ALA A 143 5.04 7.80 0.75
C ALA A 143 4.04 6.76 0.18
N GLY A 144 4.28 5.46 0.39
CA GLY A 144 3.32 4.40 0.09
C GLY A 144 2.05 4.50 0.95
N GLY A 145 2.18 4.99 2.19
CA GLY A 145 1.06 5.32 3.07
C GLY A 145 0.22 6.49 2.53
N HIS A 146 0.87 7.52 1.99
CA HIS A 146 0.19 8.58 1.25
C HIS A 146 -0.56 8.03 0.02
N LEU A 147 0.11 7.19 -0.78
CA LEU A 147 -0.50 6.53 -1.94
C LEU A 147 -1.73 5.70 -1.54
N THR A 148 -1.64 4.97 -0.42
CA THR A 148 -2.74 4.21 0.17
C THR A 148 -3.94 5.10 0.48
N VAL A 149 -3.73 6.21 1.21
CA VAL A 149 -4.81 7.14 1.54
C VAL A 149 -5.40 7.79 0.29
N ARG A 150 -4.56 8.23 -0.65
CA ARG A 150 -5.02 8.82 -1.90
C ARG A 150 -5.86 7.84 -2.73
N ALA A 151 -5.39 6.60 -2.91
CA ALA A 151 -6.15 5.57 -3.62
C ALA A 151 -7.48 5.25 -2.94
N THR A 152 -7.53 5.35 -1.60
CA THR A 152 -8.73 5.08 -0.81
C THR A 152 -9.73 6.25 -0.84
N CYS A 153 -9.28 7.50 -0.76
CA CYS A 153 -10.17 8.67 -0.79
C CYS A 153 -10.61 9.05 -2.21
N LYS A 154 -9.77 8.75 -3.21
CA LYS A 154 -9.96 9.16 -4.62
C LYS A 154 -10.23 7.98 -5.56
N PHE A 155 -10.79 6.89 -5.04
CA PHE A 155 -11.06 5.69 -5.84
C PHE A 155 -12.00 5.95 -7.03
N ASN A 156 -12.89 6.96 -6.95
CA ASN A 156 -13.80 7.39 -8.01
C ASN A 156 -13.16 8.34 -9.03
N GLU A 157 -11.99 8.89 -8.73
CA GLU A 157 -11.29 9.76 -9.68
C GLU A 157 -10.83 8.95 -10.89
N GLN A 158 -11.22 9.37 -12.08
CA GLN A 158 -10.74 8.77 -13.31
C GLN A 158 -9.34 9.31 -13.64
N SER A 159 -8.31 8.69 -13.06
CA SER A 159 -6.92 9.14 -13.23
C SER A 159 -6.31 8.78 -14.60
N TYR A 160 -6.96 7.90 -15.36
CA TYR A 160 -6.58 7.50 -16.73
C TYR A 160 -7.81 7.06 -17.54
N ALA A 161 -7.71 7.09 -18.88
CA ALA A 161 -8.76 6.59 -19.75
C ALA A 161 -8.84 5.05 -19.67
N PRO A 162 -10.04 4.43 -19.62
CA PRO A 162 -10.18 2.99 -19.61
C PRO A 162 -9.48 2.32 -20.79
N ILE A 163 -8.80 1.19 -20.55
CA ILE A 163 -7.95 0.49 -21.51
C ILE A 163 -8.57 -0.84 -21.93
N ASP A 164 -9.19 -1.54 -21.00
CA ASP A 164 -9.77 -2.87 -21.18
C ASP A 164 -10.93 -3.13 -20.19
N ASP A 165 -11.47 -4.35 -20.21
CA ASP A 165 -12.59 -4.73 -19.35
C ASP A 165 -12.26 -4.73 -17.86
N ILE A 166 -10.99 -4.83 -17.47
CA ILE A 166 -10.55 -4.76 -16.08
C ILE A 166 -10.87 -3.38 -15.50
N ASP A 167 -10.84 -2.33 -16.31
CA ASP A 167 -11.14 -0.96 -15.86
C ASP A 167 -12.62 -0.71 -15.56
N LYS A 168 -13.50 -1.66 -15.89
CA LYS A 168 -14.92 -1.65 -15.47
C LYS A 168 -15.08 -2.08 -14.00
N LEU A 169 -14.07 -2.75 -13.40
CA LEU A 169 -14.08 -3.17 -12.01
C LEU A 169 -13.82 -1.96 -11.08
N SER A 170 -14.33 -2.06 -9.86
CA SER A 170 -14.13 -1.01 -8.85
C SER A 170 -12.67 -0.89 -8.44
N ALA A 171 -12.15 0.33 -8.42
CA ALA A 171 -10.86 0.69 -7.80
C ALA A 171 -10.99 1.02 -6.30
N ARG A 172 -12.20 0.89 -5.70
CA ARG A 172 -12.41 1.14 -4.27
C ARG A 172 -11.85 -0.03 -3.46
N PRO A 173 -10.87 0.19 -2.57
CA PRO A 173 -10.48 -0.85 -1.62
C PRO A 173 -11.61 -1.08 -0.60
N ASP A 174 -11.63 -2.25 0.04
CA ASP A 174 -12.61 -2.59 1.07
C ASP A 174 -12.16 -2.16 2.46
N PHE A 175 -10.87 -1.92 2.66
CA PHE A 175 -10.25 -1.34 3.85
C PHE A 175 -8.84 -0.82 3.53
N ALA A 176 -8.28 0.02 4.42
CA ALA A 176 -6.94 0.55 4.21
C ALA A 176 -6.11 0.62 5.50
N VAL A 177 -4.78 0.45 5.37
CA VAL A 177 -3.84 0.52 6.50
C VAL A 177 -2.63 1.40 6.14
N PRO A 178 -2.73 2.72 6.30
CA PRO A 178 -1.57 3.60 6.19
C PRO A 178 -0.69 3.52 7.45
N VAL A 179 0.59 3.17 7.25
CA VAL A 179 1.61 3.04 8.29
C VAL A 179 2.59 4.20 8.18
N TYR A 180 2.74 4.99 9.24
CA TYR A 180 3.51 6.24 9.28
C TYR A 180 3.42 7.06 7.97
N PRO A 181 2.19 7.35 7.48
CA PRO A 181 2.02 8.01 6.20
C PRO A 181 2.59 9.43 6.22
N ALA A 182 3.28 9.79 5.11
CA ALA A 182 3.72 11.14 4.85
C ALA A 182 2.66 11.94 4.05
N TYR A 183 2.85 13.23 3.90
CA TYR A 183 2.16 14.12 2.93
C TYR A 183 0.63 14.23 3.05
N LEU A 184 -0.01 13.78 4.13
CA LEU A 184 -1.47 13.88 4.29
C LEU A 184 -1.90 15.24 4.82
N GLU A 185 -0.96 16.06 5.25
CA GLU A 185 -1.16 17.37 5.86
C GLU A 185 -0.36 18.42 5.08
N LYS A 186 -0.95 19.60 4.95
CA LYS A 186 -0.33 20.82 4.45
C LYS A 186 -0.87 22.02 5.25
N ASP A 187 0.03 22.79 5.84
CA ASP A 187 -0.29 24.01 6.62
C ASP A 187 -1.34 23.76 7.74
N GLY A 188 -1.26 22.61 8.43
CA GLY A 188 -2.18 22.22 9.50
C GLY A 188 -3.55 21.72 9.04
N GLN A 189 -3.76 21.54 7.74
CA GLN A 189 -4.99 21.05 7.14
C GLN A 189 -4.75 19.74 6.36
N VAL A 190 -5.82 19.01 6.06
CA VAL A 190 -5.72 17.86 5.13
C VAL A 190 -5.23 18.34 3.77
N SER A 191 -4.26 17.63 3.20
CA SER A 191 -3.71 17.95 1.88
C SER A 191 -4.82 18.07 0.83
N PRO A 192 -4.82 19.13 0.00
CA PRO A 192 -5.91 19.41 -0.94
C PRO A 192 -6.22 18.27 -1.92
N GLU A 193 -5.21 17.51 -2.33
CA GLU A 193 -5.40 16.36 -3.23
C GLU A 193 -6.19 15.20 -2.63
N LEU A 194 -6.46 15.22 -1.33
CA LEU A 194 -7.26 14.21 -0.63
C LEU A 194 -8.71 14.64 -0.43
N LEU A 195 -9.03 15.90 -0.67
CA LEU A 195 -10.36 16.48 -0.46
C LEU A 195 -11.25 16.41 -1.73
N PRO A 196 -12.57 16.36 -1.59
CA PRO A 196 -13.31 16.17 -0.33
C PRO A 196 -13.18 14.76 0.21
N LEU A 197 -13.38 14.58 1.53
CA LEU A 197 -13.42 13.25 2.16
C LEU A 197 -14.81 12.66 1.96
N GLU A 198 -14.91 11.64 1.10
CA GLU A 198 -16.19 11.04 0.72
C GLU A 198 -16.08 9.51 0.56
N ASN A 199 -17.06 8.78 1.11
CA ASN A 199 -17.33 7.37 0.82
C ASN A 199 -16.16 6.39 0.91
N PHE A 200 -15.10 6.70 1.65
CA PHE A 200 -14.00 5.77 1.80
C PHE A 200 -14.29 4.68 2.85
N PRO A 201 -13.65 3.50 2.72
CA PRO A 201 -13.85 2.37 3.62
C PRO A 201 -13.15 2.57 4.97
N PRO A 202 -13.35 1.66 5.96
CA PRO A 202 -12.62 1.68 7.21
C PRO A 202 -11.10 1.76 7.03
N MET A 203 -10.44 2.59 7.83
CA MET A 203 -8.98 2.75 7.84
C MET A 203 -8.39 2.51 9.23
N LEU A 204 -7.22 1.84 9.25
CA LEU A 204 -6.38 1.73 10.44
C LEU A 204 -5.07 2.49 10.21
N PHE A 205 -4.90 3.61 10.87
CA PHE A 205 -3.63 4.35 10.91
C PHE A 205 -2.71 3.80 12.00
N ILE A 206 -1.44 3.65 11.68
CA ILE A 206 -0.37 3.23 12.60
C ILE A 206 0.75 4.27 12.52
N HIS A 207 1.04 4.94 13.64
CA HIS A 207 2.09 5.95 13.70
C HIS A 207 2.56 6.12 15.15
N ASN A 208 3.72 6.74 15.35
CA ASN A 208 4.31 6.97 16.66
C ASN A 208 4.66 8.44 16.88
N ALA A 209 4.68 8.85 18.15
CA ALA A 209 4.79 10.26 18.53
C ALA A 209 6.18 10.85 18.25
N ASP A 210 7.24 10.03 18.30
CA ASP A 210 8.63 10.46 18.07
C ASP A 210 8.98 10.67 16.59
N ASP A 211 8.11 10.30 15.66
CA ASP A 211 8.20 10.71 14.25
C ASP A 211 7.61 12.11 14.06
N THR A 212 8.25 13.10 14.69
CA THR A 212 7.73 14.47 14.82
C THR A 212 7.50 15.17 13.48
N HIS A 213 8.22 14.75 12.43
CA HIS A 213 8.09 15.32 11.10
C HIS A 213 6.81 14.84 10.38
N TRP A 214 6.46 13.55 10.51
CA TRP A 214 5.37 12.96 9.73
C TRP A 214 4.11 12.63 10.55
N VAL A 215 4.19 12.50 11.88
CA VAL A 215 3.00 12.21 12.68
C VAL A 215 1.88 13.26 12.55
N PRO A 216 2.14 14.57 12.22
CA PRO A 216 1.10 15.51 11.91
C PRO A 216 0.18 15.06 10.77
N SER A 217 0.73 14.40 9.72
CA SER A 217 -0.06 13.80 8.62
C SER A 217 -1.17 12.89 9.14
N SER A 218 -0.84 11.93 10.01
CA SER A 218 -1.84 11.03 10.60
C SER A 218 -2.82 11.75 11.52
N ARG A 219 -2.35 12.65 12.37
CA ARG A 219 -3.20 13.37 13.34
C ARG A 219 -4.24 14.24 12.65
N VAL A 220 -3.82 15.04 11.68
CA VAL A 220 -4.70 15.94 10.93
C VAL A 220 -5.72 15.16 10.13
N PHE A 221 -5.28 14.14 9.38
CA PHE A 221 -6.18 13.34 8.56
C PHE A 221 -7.20 12.56 9.39
N THR A 222 -6.75 11.83 10.43
CA THR A 222 -7.65 11.00 11.25
C THR A 222 -8.67 11.84 12.01
N LYS A 223 -8.25 13.03 12.48
CA LYS A 223 -9.18 13.98 13.11
C LYS A 223 -10.28 14.40 12.13
N ALA A 224 -9.91 14.87 10.94
CA ALA A 224 -10.87 15.30 9.92
C ALA A 224 -11.80 14.15 9.47
N ALA A 225 -11.24 12.93 9.31
CA ALA A 225 -12.02 11.76 8.95
C ALA A 225 -13.06 11.38 10.02
N CYS A 226 -12.68 11.40 11.31
CA CYS A 226 -13.59 11.13 12.41
C CYS A 226 -14.68 12.22 12.53
N GLU A 227 -14.32 13.50 12.38
CA GLU A 227 -15.27 14.63 12.38
C GLU A 227 -16.29 14.54 11.22
N ALA A 228 -15.87 13.97 10.08
CA ALA A 228 -16.74 13.68 8.94
C ALA A 228 -17.54 12.35 9.08
N GLY A 229 -17.42 11.66 10.21
CA GLY A 229 -18.19 10.43 10.52
C GLY A 229 -17.65 9.15 9.90
N PHE A 230 -16.40 9.12 9.43
CA PHE A 230 -15.79 7.92 8.87
C PHE A 230 -15.17 6.99 9.93
N ASP A 231 -15.19 5.69 9.65
CA ASP A 231 -14.55 4.66 10.48
C ASP A 231 -13.03 4.71 10.30
N CYS A 232 -12.38 5.48 11.16
CA CYS A 232 -10.94 5.72 11.12
C CYS A 232 -10.33 5.44 12.49
N THR A 233 -9.61 4.33 12.62
CA THR A 233 -8.90 3.96 13.86
C THR A 233 -7.48 4.47 13.81
N PHE A 234 -7.00 5.13 14.86
CA PHE A 234 -5.61 5.58 14.98
C PHE A 234 -4.90 4.85 16.12
N ARG A 235 -3.99 3.95 15.79
CA ARG A 235 -3.06 3.30 16.71
C ARG A 235 -1.81 4.16 16.85
N HIS A 236 -1.80 4.98 17.89
CA HIS A 236 -0.72 5.91 18.17
C HIS A 236 0.20 5.35 19.25
N TYR A 237 1.47 5.11 18.88
CA TYR A 237 2.50 4.60 19.78
C TYR A 237 3.38 5.74 20.30
N THR A 238 4.10 5.52 21.42
CA THR A 238 4.98 6.54 21.99
C THR A 238 6.24 6.74 21.17
N ASP A 239 6.85 5.65 20.70
CA ASP A 239 8.10 5.69 19.96
C ASP A 239 8.23 4.57 18.93
N GLY A 240 9.04 4.82 17.90
CA GLY A 240 9.28 3.92 16.78
C GLY A 240 10.24 4.53 15.77
N GLY A 241 10.23 5.86 15.63
CA GLY A 241 10.92 6.56 14.56
C GLY A 241 10.13 6.47 13.24
N HIS A 242 10.83 6.51 12.12
CA HIS A 242 10.27 6.42 10.76
C HIS A 242 10.93 5.29 9.97
N GLY A 243 10.19 4.64 9.06
CA GLY A 243 10.77 3.63 8.15
C GLY A 243 11.21 2.34 8.85
N TYR A 244 10.47 1.87 9.84
CA TYR A 244 10.86 0.70 10.65
C TYR A 244 10.34 -0.65 10.12
N GLY A 245 9.35 -0.69 9.23
CA GLY A 245 8.73 -1.93 8.79
C GLY A 245 8.28 -2.80 9.97
N LEU A 246 8.66 -4.08 9.99
CA LEU A 246 8.45 -4.98 11.13
C LEU A 246 9.66 -5.07 12.08
N ARG A 247 10.75 -4.35 11.81
CA ARG A 247 12.04 -4.51 12.49
C ARG A 247 12.19 -3.68 13.77
N SER A 248 11.19 -2.86 14.16
CA SER A 248 11.28 -2.03 15.36
C SER A 248 11.38 -2.87 16.64
N LYS A 249 12.25 -2.44 17.55
CA LYS A 249 12.36 -2.97 18.93
C LYS A 249 11.76 -2.04 19.97
N LYS A 250 11.21 -0.90 19.55
CA LYS A 250 10.61 0.15 20.37
C LYS A 250 9.13 -0.16 20.69
N ALA A 251 8.38 0.79 21.27
CA ALA A 251 6.98 0.60 21.66
C ALA A 251 6.09 0.12 20.51
N VAL A 252 6.40 0.52 19.28
CA VAL A 252 5.65 0.14 18.07
C VAL A 252 5.89 -1.32 17.62
N LYS A 253 6.82 -2.07 18.23
CA LYS A 253 7.24 -3.42 17.79
C LYS A 253 6.11 -4.42 17.51
N ASP A 254 4.99 -4.30 18.20
CA ASP A 254 3.85 -5.22 18.08
C ASP A 254 2.74 -4.69 17.14
N TRP A 255 2.99 -3.65 16.36
CA TRP A 255 1.99 -3.05 15.49
C TRP A 255 1.38 -4.02 14.48
N GLY A 256 2.18 -4.95 13.94
CA GLY A 256 1.70 -5.98 13.02
C GLY A 256 0.64 -6.87 13.67
N ARG A 257 0.86 -7.29 14.94
CA ARG A 257 -0.14 -8.07 15.70
C ARG A 257 -1.40 -7.26 15.98
N ALA A 258 -1.26 -5.97 16.33
CA ALA A 258 -2.39 -5.07 16.54
C ALA A 258 -3.22 -4.89 15.26
N MET A 259 -2.57 -4.85 14.08
CA MET A 259 -3.23 -4.85 12.77
C MET A 259 -4.00 -6.15 12.53
N ILE A 260 -3.41 -7.33 12.78
CA ILE A 260 -4.10 -8.63 12.65
C ILE A 260 -5.32 -8.68 13.57
N PHE A 261 -5.19 -8.18 14.81
CA PHE A 261 -6.33 -8.09 15.74
C PHE A 261 -7.46 -7.21 15.16
N TRP A 262 -7.15 -6.04 14.61
CA TRP A 262 -8.12 -5.17 13.97
C TRP A 262 -8.81 -5.86 12.78
N PHE A 263 -8.08 -6.65 11.96
CA PHE A 263 -8.68 -7.43 10.87
C PHE A 263 -9.70 -8.45 11.39
N LYS A 264 -9.44 -9.07 12.54
CA LYS A 264 -10.37 -10.01 13.19
C LYS A 264 -11.60 -9.29 13.74
N GLU A 265 -11.42 -8.14 14.42
CA GLU A 265 -12.54 -7.30 14.91
C GLU A 265 -13.45 -6.87 13.75
N LYS A 266 -12.88 -6.49 12.60
CA LYS A 266 -13.62 -6.10 11.39
C LYS A 266 -14.12 -7.29 10.57
N ARG A 267 -13.82 -8.53 10.96
CA ARG A 267 -14.19 -9.78 10.27
C ARG A 267 -13.59 -9.91 8.86
N TYR A 268 -12.46 -9.28 8.60
CA TYR A 268 -11.67 -9.51 7.40
C TYR A 268 -10.86 -10.81 7.51
N LEU A 269 -10.46 -11.18 8.72
CA LEU A 269 -9.85 -12.48 9.06
C LEU A 269 -10.74 -13.24 10.05
N PRO A 270 -10.68 -14.59 10.04
CA PRO A 270 -11.40 -15.43 11.01
C PRO A 270 -10.90 -15.27 12.45
#